data_01a9ab743e36f4015dc01bc1074bd1a8
#
_entry.id   01a9ab743e36f4015dc01bc1074bd1a8
#
_cell.length_a   1.000
_cell.length_b   1.000
_cell.length_c   1.000
_cell.angle_alpha   90.00
_cell.angle_beta   90.00
_cell.angle_gamma   90.00
#
_symmetry.space_group_name_H-M   'P 1'
#
loop_
_entity.id
_entity.type
_entity.pdbx_description
1 polymer ?
#
loop_
_entity_poly.entity_id
_entity_poly.type
_entity_poly.pdbx_seq_one_letter_code
_entity_poly.pdbx_strand_id
1 'polypeptide(L)'
;MPRNVISAKLDIIFKKLFTENEDMLHSFVASMLDIPPENISEIKITNPELPPETLAGKFSRLDLSLKVDDKLVNVEIQIKNDVDYRDRTLFYWAKLYSSELKSGEDYSELKQTITINIINFNMFVGESYHTEVAAMIKGTDEVFSDKFSIHFFELKKVSKKPNPSNSRELWLQFINADSEEDLDMISQTNVPIMKKAVNVIYDMSEDTKIREIARLREKALHDEASALKNAKAEGRAEGRAEGEASIIAKMKAFGMTEEQIRRIISDT
;
A
#
# COMPACT_ATOMS: atom_id res chain seq x y z
N MET A 1 -28.46 15.32 -1.32
CA MET A 1 -27.33 15.25 -0.37
C MET A 1 -26.23 14.45 -1.06
N PRO A 2 -24.97 14.83 -1.00
CA PRO A 2 -23.89 14.03 -1.57
C PRO A 2 -23.91 12.64 -0.91
N ARG A 3 -23.68 11.60 -1.71
CA ARG A 3 -23.58 10.23 -1.21
C ARG A 3 -22.33 10.09 -0.36
N ASN A 4 -22.44 9.45 0.79
CA ASN A 4 -21.27 9.08 1.57
C ASN A 4 -20.66 7.84 0.95
N VAL A 5 -19.59 8.03 0.18
CA VAL A 5 -18.90 6.97 -0.58
C VAL A 5 -17.84 6.31 0.30
N ILE A 6 -17.83 4.98 0.33
CA ILE A 6 -16.74 4.23 0.98
C ILE A 6 -15.48 4.26 0.11
N SER A 7 -14.31 4.37 0.74
CA SER A 7 -13.05 4.46 0.01
C SER A 7 -12.55 3.07 -0.44
N ALA A 8 -12.26 2.94 -1.73
CA ALA A 8 -11.61 1.75 -2.28
C ALA A 8 -10.15 1.57 -1.80
N LYS A 9 -9.56 2.57 -1.13
CA LYS A 9 -8.24 2.46 -0.48
C LYS A 9 -8.26 1.63 0.80
N LEU A 10 -9.42 1.40 1.39
CA LEU A 10 -9.51 0.50 2.54
C LEU A 10 -9.24 -0.93 2.09
N ASP A 11 -8.26 -1.55 2.71
CA ASP A 11 -7.81 -2.90 2.41
C ASP A 11 -8.95 -3.93 2.29
N ILE A 12 -9.90 -3.88 3.22
CA ILE A 12 -11.07 -4.78 3.22
C ILE A 12 -12.02 -4.50 2.03
N ILE A 13 -12.20 -3.25 1.65
CA ILE A 13 -13.03 -2.85 0.51
C ILE A 13 -12.31 -3.21 -0.80
N PHE A 14 -11.01 -2.93 -0.88
CA PHE A 14 -10.16 -3.31 -2.00
C PHE A 14 -10.23 -4.82 -2.26
N LYS A 15 -10.00 -5.62 -1.23
CA LYS A 15 -10.07 -7.08 -1.34
C LYS A 15 -11.45 -7.55 -1.80
N LYS A 16 -12.52 -7.08 -1.16
CA LYS A 16 -13.89 -7.45 -1.51
C LYS A 16 -14.23 -7.08 -2.96
N LEU A 17 -13.84 -5.88 -3.39
CA LEU A 17 -14.08 -5.39 -4.74
C LEU A 17 -13.55 -6.36 -5.81
N PHE A 18 -12.33 -6.84 -5.63
CA PHE A 18 -11.66 -7.69 -6.62
C PHE A 18 -11.93 -9.19 -6.43
N THR A 19 -12.24 -9.65 -5.21
CA THR A 19 -12.60 -11.07 -5.01
C THR A 19 -14.00 -11.41 -5.49
N GLU A 20 -14.91 -10.44 -5.52
CA GLU A 20 -16.30 -10.65 -5.94
C GLU A 20 -16.56 -10.25 -7.40
N ASN A 21 -15.57 -9.67 -8.10
CA ASN A 21 -15.72 -9.21 -9.48
C ASN A 21 -14.50 -9.61 -10.34
N GLU A 22 -14.55 -10.82 -10.91
CA GLU A 22 -13.45 -11.40 -11.69
C GLU A 22 -13.04 -10.57 -12.91
N ASP A 23 -14.00 -9.99 -13.63
CA ASP A 23 -13.73 -9.13 -14.79
C ASP A 23 -13.03 -7.81 -14.40
N MET A 24 -13.37 -7.27 -13.23
CA MET A 24 -12.68 -6.11 -12.68
C MET A 24 -11.26 -6.46 -12.24
N LEU A 25 -11.07 -7.60 -11.58
CA LEU A 25 -9.75 -8.11 -11.21
C LEU A 25 -8.89 -8.32 -12.46
N HIS A 26 -9.44 -8.96 -13.48
CA HIS A 26 -8.75 -9.21 -14.74
C HIS A 26 -8.27 -7.90 -15.39
N SER A 27 -9.19 -6.94 -15.56
CA SER A 27 -8.86 -5.63 -16.14
C SER A 27 -7.84 -4.84 -15.30
N PHE A 28 -7.97 -4.89 -13.98
CA PHE A 28 -7.05 -4.24 -13.06
C PHE A 28 -5.63 -4.83 -13.17
N VAL A 29 -5.49 -6.16 -13.08
CA VAL A 29 -4.19 -6.84 -13.15
C VAL A 29 -3.54 -6.61 -14.51
N ALA A 30 -4.29 -6.74 -15.61
CA ALA A 30 -3.82 -6.45 -16.96
C ALA A 30 -3.26 -5.02 -17.07
N SER A 31 -3.98 -4.05 -16.50
CA SER A 31 -3.56 -2.65 -16.49
C SER A 31 -2.31 -2.39 -15.65
N MET A 32 -2.20 -3.01 -14.47
CA MET A 32 -1.03 -2.82 -13.59
C MET A 32 0.23 -3.45 -14.17
N LEU A 33 0.11 -4.61 -14.83
CA LEU A 33 1.22 -5.33 -15.43
C LEU A 33 1.57 -4.86 -16.86
N ASP A 34 0.77 -3.96 -17.44
CA ASP A 34 0.92 -3.50 -18.83
C ASP A 34 0.82 -4.63 -19.85
N ILE A 35 -0.09 -5.56 -19.59
CA ILE A 35 -0.36 -6.72 -20.45
C ILE A 35 -1.73 -6.51 -21.09
N PRO A 36 -1.87 -6.69 -22.42
CA PRO A 36 -3.19 -6.71 -23.05
C PRO A 36 -4.10 -7.74 -22.37
N PRO A 37 -5.34 -7.40 -22.01
CA PRO A 37 -6.22 -8.33 -21.29
C PRO A 37 -6.40 -9.69 -21.98
N GLU A 38 -6.42 -9.70 -23.32
CA GLU A 38 -6.53 -10.92 -24.13
C GLU A 38 -5.32 -11.85 -24.05
N ASN A 39 -4.19 -11.36 -23.55
CA ASN A 39 -2.96 -12.14 -23.35
C ASN A 39 -2.88 -12.78 -21.96
N ILE A 40 -3.86 -12.54 -21.10
CA ILE A 40 -3.98 -13.21 -19.80
C ILE A 40 -5.04 -14.30 -19.95
N SER A 41 -4.62 -15.55 -19.82
CA SER A 41 -5.49 -16.72 -19.98
C SER A 41 -6.23 -17.06 -18.69
N GLU A 42 -5.55 -16.94 -17.54
CA GLU A 42 -6.10 -17.30 -16.24
C GLU A 42 -5.61 -16.37 -15.13
N ILE A 43 -6.52 -15.94 -14.25
CA ILE A 43 -6.19 -15.35 -12.96
C ILE A 43 -6.87 -16.14 -11.87
N LYS A 44 -6.08 -16.62 -10.92
CA LYS A 44 -6.58 -17.37 -9.76
C LYS A 44 -6.16 -16.69 -8.47
N ILE A 45 -7.13 -16.38 -7.62
CA ILE A 45 -6.88 -15.88 -6.27
C ILE A 45 -6.45 -17.07 -5.40
N THR A 46 -5.26 -16.96 -4.78
CA THR A 46 -4.70 -18.01 -3.93
C THR A 46 -5.00 -17.80 -2.43
N ASN A 47 -5.43 -16.60 -2.05
CA ASN A 47 -5.86 -16.25 -0.68
C ASN A 47 -7.27 -15.61 -0.64
N PRO A 48 -8.33 -16.31 -1.07
CA PRO A 48 -9.65 -15.70 -1.23
C PRO A 48 -10.35 -15.35 0.09
N GLU A 49 -9.85 -15.84 1.22
CA GLU A 49 -10.48 -15.61 2.52
C GLU A 49 -10.52 -14.13 2.86
N LEU A 50 -11.73 -13.63 3.09
CA LEU A 50 -11.91 -12.30 3.68
C LEU A 50 -11.52 -12.37 5.16
N PRO A 51 -10.94 -11.30 5.72
CA PRO A 51 -10.66 -11.27 7.15
C PRO A 51 -11.96 -11.52 7.93
N PRO A 52 -11.90 -12.28 9.04
CA PRO A 52 -13.07 -12.53 9.85
C PRO A 52 -13.68 -11.18 10.32
N GLU A 53 -15.00 -11.10 10.33
CA GLU A 53 -15.77 -9.92 10.76
C GLU A 53 -15.50 -9.50 12.22
N THR A 54 -14.67 -10.22 12.95
CA THR A 54 -14.35 -9.97 14.34
C THR A 54 -13.16 -9.03 14.50
N LEU A 55 -13.43 -7.89 15.09
CA LEU A 55 -12.54 -6.77 15.39
C LEU A 55 -11.28 -7.06 16.24
N ALA A 56 -11.07 -8.29 16.70
CA ALA A 56 -9.99 -8.64 17.63
C ALA A 56 -8.77 -9.31 16.99
N GLY A 57 -8.79 -9.62 15.69
CA GLY A 57 -7.66 -10.21 14.97
C GLY A 57 -6.70 -9.15 14.43
N LYS A 58 -5.40 -9.36 14.57
CA LYS A 58 -4.41 -8.56 13.82
C LYS A 58 -4.78 -8.62 12.34
N PHE A 59 -5.24 -7.50 11.79
CA PHE A 59 -5.54 -7.29 10.36
C PHE A 59 -4.25 -7.29 9.53
N SER A 60 -3.42 -8.25 9.72
CA SER A 60 -2.18 -8.45 9.01
C SER A 60 -2.36 -9.58 8.02
N ARG A 61 -2.39 -9.27 6.77
CA ARG A 61 -2.41 -10.13 5.56
C ARG A 61 -3.66 -9.97 4.72
N LEU A 62 -3.64 -8.86 3.97
CA LEU A 62 -4.80 -8.50 3.31
C LEU A 62 -4.83 -8.49 1.87
N ASP A 63 -3.73 -8.70 1.34
CA ASP A 63 -3.50 -8.40 -0.02
C ASP A 63 -3.97 -9.54 -0.91
N LEU A 64 -4.16 -9.27 -2.15
CA LEU A 64 -4.55 -10.28 -3.12
C LEU A 64 -3.30 -11.02 -3.55
N SER A 65 -3.20 -12.30 -3.20
CA SER A 65 -2.21 -13.20 -3.78
C SER A 65 -2.85 -13.92 -4.96
N LEU A 66 -2.22 -13.78 -6.11
CA LEU A 66 -2.75 -14.23 -7.39
C LEU A 66 -1.75 -15.14 -8.09
N LYS A 67 -2.28 -16.08 -8.86
CA LYS A 67 -1.56 -16.74 -9.94
C LYS A 67 -2.12 -16.23 -11.25
N VAL A 68 -1.26 -15.60 -12.04
CA VAL A 68 -1.60 -15.02 -13.35
C VAL A 68 -0.83 -15.81 -14.38
N ASP A 69 -1.50 -16.72 -15.07
CA ASP A 69 -0.88 -17.74 -15.92
C ASP A 69 0.22 -18.49 -15.14
N ASP A 70 1.49 -18.33 -15.52
CA ASP A 70 2.65 -18.93 -14.87
C ASP A 70 3.34 -18.01 -13.83
N LYS A 71 2.79 -16.80 -13.57
CA LYS A 71 3.40 -15.82 -12.67
C LYS A 71 2.74 -15.83 -11.31
N LEU A 72 3.52 -15.51 -10.29
CA LEU A 72 3.02 -15.22 -8.94
C LEU A 72 2.89 -13.71 -8.79
N VAL A 73 1.72 -13.24 -8.46
CA VAL A 73 1.46 -11.80 -8.31
C VAL A 73 0.86 -11.54 -6.95
N ASN A 74 1.50 -10.66 -6.17
CA ASN A 74 0.94 -10.12 -4.95
C ASN A 74 0.54 -8.66 -5.15
N VAL A 75 -0.68 -8.30 -4.74
CA VAL A 75 -1.16 -6.92 -4.79
C VAL A 75 -1.39 -6.43 -3.37
N GLU A 76 -0.73 -5.35 -3.01
CA GLU A 76 -0.84 -4.70 -1.71
C GLU A 76 -1.35 -3.27 -1.81
N ILE A 77 -2.20 -2.87 -0.87
CA ILE A 77 -2.61 -1.48 -0.74
C ILE A 77 -2.19 -0.94 0.63
N GLN A 78 -1.40 0.14 0.64
CA GLN A 78 -0.84 0.71 1.86
C GLN A 78 -1.15 2.20 1.98
N ILE A 79 -1.88 2.56 3.02
CA ILE A 79 -2.29 3.96 3.25
C ILE A 79 -1.22 4.72 4.04
N LYS A 80 -0.53 4.06 4.97
CA LYS A 80 0.46 4.68 5.86
C LYS A 80 1.88 4.34 5.43
N ASN A 81 2.77 5.33 5.55
CA ASN A 81 4.21 5.12 5.31
C ASN A 81 4.87 4.59 6.60
N ASP A 82 5.09 3.29 6.66
CA ASP A 82 5.86 2.65 7.72
C ASP A 82 7.36 2.74 7.41
N VAL A 83 8.19 2.90 8.45
CA VAL A 83 9.64 3.12 8.31
C VAL A 83 10.33 1.94 7.61
N ASP A 84 9.83 0.74 7.82
CA ASP A 84 10.36 -0.53 7.31
C ASP A 84 9.60 -1.06 6.07
N TYR A 85 8.78 -0.22 5.42
CA TYR A 85 7.92 -0.68 4.33
C TYR A 85 8.70 -1.29 3.16
N ARG A 86 9.87 -0.74 2.81
CA ARG A 86 10.75 -1.30 1.75
C ARG A 86 11.24 -2.69 2.10
N ASP A 87 11.72 -2.86 3.33
CA ASP A 87 12.24 -4.15 3.80
C ASP A 87 11.12 -5.17 3.90
N ARG A 88 9.94 -4.75 4.35
CA ARG A 88 8.73 -5.58 4.41
C ARG A 88 8.29 -6.03 3.02
N THR A 89 8.27 -5.15 2.04
CA THR A 89 7.92 -5.49 0.65
C THR A 89 8.88 -6.53 0.08
N LEU A 90 10.20 -6.33 0.27
CA LEU A 90 11.21 -7.27 -0.18
C LEU A 90 11.08 -8.63 0.52
N PHE A 91 10.81 -8.63 1.83
CA PHE A 91 10.59 -9.86 2.60
C PHE A 91 9.38 -10.66 2.08
N TYR A 92 8.24 -10.00 1.83
CA TYR A 92 7.05 -10.68 1.30
C TYR A 92 7.26 -11.18 -0.13
N TRP A 93 7.95 -10.40 -0.97
CA TRP A 93 8.35 -10.87 -2.28
C TRP A 93 9.19 -12.15 -2.19
N ALA A 94 10.24 -12.15 -1.36
CA ALA A 94 11.12 -13.30 -1.20
C ALA A 94 10.39 -14.54 -0.66
N LYS A 95 9.46 -14.33 0.28
CA LYS A 95 8.62 -15.40 0.83
C LYS A 95 7.70 -16.00 -0.25
N LEU A 96 7.07 -15.17 -1.07
CA LEU A 96 6.22 -15.63 -2.17
C LEU A 96 7.07 -16.37 -3.22
N TYR A 97 8.20 -15.80 -3.62
CA TYR A 97 9.13 -16.40 -4.58
C TYR A 97 9.59 -17.80 -4.17
N SER A 98 9.90 -17.99 -2.88
CA SER A 98 10.36 -19.29 -2.37
C SER A 98 9.24 -20.27 -2.07
N SER A 99 7.97 -19.83 -2.03
CA SER A 99 6.85 -20.67 -1.56
C SER A 99 6.44 -21.79 -2.52
N GLU A 100 6.72 -21.64 -3.80
CA GLU A 100 6.33 -22.60 -4.85
C GLU A 100 7.35 -23.71 -5.04
N LEU A 101 8.60 -23.54 -4.56
CA LEU A 101 9.63 -24.55 -4.72
C LEU A 101 9.60 -25.54 -3.55
N LYS A 102 9.40 -26.82 -3.87
CA LYS A 102 9.41 -27.91 -2.89
C LYS A 102 10.81 -28.50 -2.77
N SER A 103 11.04 -29.22 -1.68
CA SER A 103 12.31 -29.90 -1.47
C SER A 103 12.57 -30.92 -2.59
N GLY A 104 13.70 -30.77 -3.29
CA GLY A 104 14.12 -31.65 -4.38
C GLY A 104 13.70 -31.19 -5.78
N GLU A 105 12.97 -30.09 -5.91
CA GLU A 105 12.66 -29.48 -7.21
C GLU A 105 13.82 -28.63 -7.73
N ASP A 106 13.92 -28.48 -9.04
CA ASP A 106 14.96 -27.69 -9.70
C ASP A 106 14.67 -26.18 -9.54
N TYR A 107 15.70 -25.37 -9.33
CA TYR A 107 15.58 -23.90 -9.27
C TYR A 107 15.09 -23.28 -10.58
N SER A 108 15.20 -23.98 -11.71
CA SER A 108 14.62 -23.55 -12.99
C SER A 108 13.09 -23.45 -12.96
N GLU A 109 12.43 -24.20 -12.07
CA GLU A 109 10.98 -24.21 -11.89
C GLU A 109 10.45 -22.98 -11.17
N LEU A 110 11.33 -22.18 -10.54
CA LEU A 110 10.92 -20.92 -9.91
C LEU A 110 10.28 -19.98 -10.92
N LYS A 111 9.11 -19.44 -10.55
CA LYS A 111 8.31 -18.59 -11.43
C LYS A 111 8.64 -17.12 -11.26
N GLN A 112 8.31 -16.33 -12.28
CA GLN A 112 8.33 -14.89 -12.15
C GLN A 112 7.39 -14.47 -11.01
N THR A 113 7.94 -13.71 -10.07
CA THR A 113 7.21 -13.21 -8.89
C THR A 113 7.17 -11.70 -8.93
N ILE A 114 5.97 -11.15 -8.91
CA ILE A 114 5.69 -9.73 -9.06
C ILE A 114 4.96 -9.24 -7.82
N THR A 115 5.40 -8.14 -7.23
CA THR A 115 4.63 -7.45 -6.21
C THR A 115 4.15 -6.10 -6.74
N ILE A 116 2.86 -5.85 -6.64
CA ILE A 116 2.19 -4.59 -7.00
C ILE A 116 1.83 -3.89 -5.70
N ASN A 117 2.47 -2.75 -5.43
CA ASN A 117 2.21 -1.96 -4.23
C ASN A 117 1.49 -0.67 -4.63
N ILE A 118 0.26 -0.50 -4.17
CA ILE A 118 -0.51 0.74 -4.31
C ILE A 118 -0.36 1.51 -3.01
N ILE A 119 0.31 2.67 -3.06
CA ILE A 119 0.66 3.41 -1.84
C ILE A 119 0.07 4.82 -1.85
N ASN A 120 -0.48 5.25 -0.70
CA ASN A 120 -1.06 6.58 -0.53
C ASN A 120 -0.08 7.57 0.13
N PHE A 121 1.20 7.46 -0.22
CA PHE A 121 2.26 8.37 0.22
C PHE A 121 3.36 8.47 -0.83
N ASN A 122 4.18 9.53 -0.74
CA ASN A 122 5.34 9.68 -1.62
C ASN A 122 6.52 8.90 -1.03
N MET A 123 7.06 7.96 -1.82
CA MET A 123 8.15 7.09 -1.44
C MET A 123 9.42 7.36 -2.25
N PHE A 124 9.25 7.68 -3.52
CA PHE A 124 10.35 7.94 -4.45
C PHE A 124 10.41 9.40 -4.84
N VAL A 125 11.62 9.84 -5.19
CA VAL A 125 11.84 11.19 -5.73
C VAL A 125 11.35 11.25 -7.17
N GLY A 126 10.82 12.40 -7.60
CA GLY A 126 10.29 12.62 -8.95
C GLY A 126 8.76 12.58 -9.02
N GLU A 127 8.25 12.92 -10.21
CA GLU A 127 6.81 13.13 -10.46
C GLU A 127 6.09 11.86 -10.97
N SER A 128 6.82 10.82 -11.37
CA SER A 128 6.21 9.58 -11.85
C SER A 128 5.41 8.90 -10.74
N TYR A 129 4.17 8.55 -11.05
CA TYR A 129 3.33 7.77 -10.15
C TYR A 129 3.69 6.29 -10.13
N HIS A 130 4.48 5.81 -11.11
CA HIS A 130 4.90 4.41 -11.22
C HIS A 130 6.42 4.30 -11.13
N THR A 131 6.89 3.42 -10.27
CA THR A 131 8.28 3.02 -10.14
C THR A 131 8.36 1.50 -10.14
N GLU A 132 9.20 0.95 -11.02
CA GLU A 132 9.53 -0.47 -11.04
C GLU A 132 10.92 -0.69 -10.45
N VAL A 133 11.04 -1.72 -9.62
CA VAL A 133 12.31 -2.22 -9.09
C VAL A 133 12.59 -3.57 -9.70
N ALA A 134 13.74 -3.69 -10.38
CA ALA A 134 14.19 -4.88 -11.08
C ALA A 134 15.55 -5.34 -10.59
N ALA A 135 15.85 -6.63 -10.77
CA ALA A 135 17.18 -7.19 -10.49
C ALA A 135 18.13 -6.90 -11.67
N MET A 136 19.04 -5.95 -11.49
CA MET A 136 19.98 -5.47 -12.50
C MET A 136 21.43 -5.73 -12.09
N ILE A 137 22.32 -5.91 -13.07
CA ILE A 137 23.76 -5.95 -12.83
C ILE A 137 24.26 -4.52 -12.64
N LYS A 138 24.81 -4.21 -11.44
CA LYS A 138 25.23 -2.88 -11.08
C LYS A 138 26.26 -2.32 -12.07
N GLY A 139 25.97 -1.15 -12.62
CA GLY A 139 26.85 -0.45 -13.58
C GLY A 139 26.64 -0.84 -15.03
N THR A 140 25.59 -1.59 -15.33
CA THR A 140 25.16 -1.97 -16.69
C THR A 140 23.65 -1.79 -16.82
N ASP A 141 23.13 -1.91 -18.06
CA ASP A 141 21.68 -2.00 -18.34
C ASP A 141 21.21 -3.46 -18.48
N GLU A 142 22.03 -4.42 -18.02
CA GLU A 142 21.74 -5.85 -18.13
C GLU A 142 20.85 -6.32 -16.98
N VAL A 143 19.76 -7.01 -17.32
CA VAL A 143 18.87 -7.65 -16.35
C VAL A 143 19.53 -8.92 -15.83
N PHE A 144 19.74 -9.01 -14.52
CA PHE A 144 20.27 -10.22 -13.87
C PHE A 144 19.24 -11.36 -13.87
N SER A 145 17.95 -11.03 -13.61
CA SER A 145 16.87 -12.01 -13.60
C SER A 145 15.55 -11.31 -13.91
N ASP A 146 14.76 -11.90 -14.80
CA ASP A 146 13.40 -11.52 -15.12
C ASP A 146 12.36 -12.05 -14.10
N LYS A 147 12.80 -12.88 -13.17
CA LYS A 147 11.95 -13.47 -12.14
C LYS A 147 11.62 -12.51 -10.98
N PHE A 148 12.32 -11.36 -10.90
CA PHE A 148 12.12 -10.35 -9.87
C PHE A 148 11.52 -9.08 -10.45
N SER A 149 10.34 -8.68 -9.96
CA SER A 149 9.78 -7.36 -10.23
C SER A 149 8.94 -6.87 -9.05
N ILE A 150 9.13 -5.61 -8.65
CA ILE A 150 8.32 -4.93 -7.65
C ILE A 150 7.87 -3.60 -8.23
N HIS A 151 6.55 -3.42 -8.36
CA HIS A 151 5.93 -2.18 -8.82
C HIS A 151 5.40 -1.39 -7.64
N PHE A 152 5.65 -0.07 -7.66
CA PHE A 152 5.07 0.88 -6.74
C PHE A 152 4.24 1.89 -7.52
N PHE A 153 2.99 2.08 -7.10
CA PHE A 153 2.07 3.07 -7.66
C PHE A 153 1.70 4.06 -6.57
N GLU A 154 2.20 5.29 -6.70
CA GLU A 154 2.05 6.37 -5.72
C GLU A 154 0.79 7.18 -6.02
N LEU A 155 -0.32 6.91 -5.32
CA LEU A 155 -1.62 7.54 -5.56
C LEU A 155 -1.60 9.07 -5.48
N LYS A 156 -0.71 9.64 -4.65
CA LYS A 156 -0.56 11.10 -4.52
C LYS A 156 0.02 11.79 -5.76
N LYS A 157 0.63 11.02 -6.67
CA LYS A 157 1.21 11.52 -7.93
C LYS A 157 0.30 11.27 -9.13
N VAL A 158 -0.79 10.52 -8.94
CA VAL A 158 -1.76 10.24 -10.00
C VAL A 158 -2.54 11.52 -10.32
N SER A 159 -2.72 11.81 -11.61
CA SER A 159 -3.54 12.93 -12.07
C SER A 159 -4.98 12.81 -11.54
N LYS A 160 -5.59 13.93 -11.21
CA LYS A 160 -7.02 13.95 -10.85
C LYS A 160 -7.93 13.95 -12.08
N LYS A 161 -7.42 14.30 -13.25
CA LYS A 161 -8.20 14.35 -14.49
C LYS A 161 -8.18 12.98 -15.16
N PRO A 162 -9.32 12.30 -15.31
CA PRO A 162 -9.38 10.99 -15.94
C PRO A 162 -8.90 11.00 -17.38
N ASN A 163 -8.08 10.00 -17.73
CA ASN A 163 -7.60 9.77 -19.09
C ASN A 163 -8.12 8.40 -19.58
N PRO A 164 -9.17 8.37 -20.44
CA PRO A 164 -9.75 7.11 -20.90
C PRO A 164 -8.80 6.24 -21.74
N SER A 165 -7.72 6.82 -22.26
CA SER A 165 -6.71 6.08 -23.02
C SER A 165 -5.65 5.39 -22.15
N ASN A 166 -5.63 5.64 -20.84
CA ASN A 166 -4.69 5.05 -19.90
C ASN A 166 -5.45 4.25 -18.83
N SER A 167 -5.66 2.96 -19.08
CA SER A 167 -6.40 2.08 -18.18
C SER A 167 -5.76 1.94 -16.81
N ARG A 168 -4.42 1.94 -16.72
CA ARG A 168 -3.67 1.91 -15.46
C ARG A 168 -3.98 3.13 -14.60
N GLU A 169 -3.90 4.31 -15.21
CA GLU A 169 -4.19 5.56 -14.51
C GLU A 169 -5.65 5.65 -14.07
N LEU A 170 -6.60 5.18 -14.90
CA LEU A 170 -8.01 5.13 -14.52
C LEU A 170 -8.28 4.25 -13.31
N TRP A 171 -7.67 3.07 -13.23
CA TRP A 171 -7.79 2.21 -12.06
C TRP A 171 -7.20 2.85 -10.80
N LEU A 172 -6.04 3.51 -10.92
CA LEU A 172 -5.43 4.21 -9.79
C LEU A 172 -6.26 5.41 -9.35
N GLN A 173 -6.87 6.14 -10.28
CA GLN A 173 -7.81 7.23 -9.98
C GLN A 173 -9.05 6.71 -9.29
N PHE A 174 -9.62 5.60 -9.76
CA PHE A 174 -10.77 4.95 -9.13
C PHE A 174 -10.45 4.53 -7.68
N ILE A 175 -9.31 3.89 -7.46
CA ILE A 175 -8.87 3.52 -6.11
C ILE A 175 -8.66 4.77 -5.23
N ASN A 176 -8.16 5.86 -5.82
CA ASN A 176 -7.86 7.10 -5.12
C ASN A 176 -9.09 8.01 -4.90
N ALA A 177 -10.23 7.69 -5.50
CA ALA A 177 -11.45 8.48 -5.36
C ALA A 177 -11.95 8.48 -3.90
N ASP A 178 -12.23 9.68 -3.37
CA ASP A 178 -12.71 9.90 -2.02
C ASP A 178 -14.08 10.59 -1.97
N SER A 179 -14.63 10.94 -3.15
CA SER A 179 -15.90 11.67 -3.26
C SER A 179 -16.79 11.14 -4.38
N GLU A 180 -18.08 11.45 -4.33
CA GLU A 180 -19.03 11.19 -5.42
C GLU A 180 -18.58 11.87 -6.70
N GLU A 181 -18.06 13.10 -6.62
CA GLU A 181 -17.57 13.87 -7.77
C GLU A 181 -16.40 13.16 -8.47
N ASP A 182 -15.44 12.63 -7.71
CA ASP A 182 -14.31 11.86 -8.29
C ASP A 182 -14.82 10.63 -9.05
N LEU A 183 -15.76 9.88 -8.48
CA LEU A 183 -16.34 8.69 -9.11
C LEU A 183 -17.18 9.04 -10.35
N ASP A 184 -17.94 10.12 -10.31
CA ASP A 184 -18.71 10.58 -11.45
C ASP A 184 -17.82 10.99 -12.61
N MET A 185 -16.71 11.68 -12.36
CA MET A 185 -15.72 12.00 -13.41
C MET A 185 -15.18 10.73 -14.07
N ILE A 186 -14.90 9.67 -13.29
CA ILE A 186 -14.43 8.40 -13.83
C ILE A 186 -15.53 7.70 -14.65
N SER A 187 -16.77 7.70 -14.16
CA SER A 187 -17.92 7.13 -14.87
C SER A 187 -18.17 7.82 -16.22
N GLN A 188 -17.95 9.14 -16.29
CA GLN A 188 -18.12 9.94 -17.51
C GLN A 188 -17.07 9.63 -18.60
N THR A 189 -16.00 8.92 -18.29
CA THR A 189 -15.03 8.45 -19.31
C THR A 189 -15.63 7.48 -20.31
N ASN A 190 -16.80 6.91 -20.02
CA ASN A 190 -17.49 5.90 -20.81
C ASN A 190 -16.73 4.59 -21.02
N VAL A 191 -15.69 4.32 -20.25
CA VAL A 191 -15.00 3.03 -20.21
C VAL A 191 -15.90 2.03 -19.45
N PRO A 192 -16.37 0.94 -20.08
CA PRO A 192 -17.42 0.07 -19.50
C PRO A 192 -17.03 -0.50 -18.14
N ILE A 193 -15.79 -0.98 -17.98
CA ILE A 193 -15.33 -1.56 -16.73
C ILE A 193 -15.24 -0.53 -15.59
N MET A 194 -14.93 0.74 -15.91
CA MET A 194 -14.91 1.82 -14.93
C MET A 194 -16.31 2.18 -14.47
N LYS A 195 -17.30 2.21 -15.38
CA LYS A 195 -18.70 2.40 -15.01
C LYS A 195 -19.19 1.30 -14.07
N LYS A 196 -18.82 0.04 -14.38
CA LYS A 196 -19.13 -1.09 -13.50
C LYS A 196 -18.50 -0.89 -12.12
N ALA A 197 -17.20 -0.56 -12.06
CA ALA A 197 -16.47 -0.35 -10.81
C ALA A 197 -17.11 0.74 -9.94
N VAL A 198 -17.49 1.86 -10.55
CA VAL A 198 -18.19 2.96 -9.85
C VAL A 198 -19.55 2.49 -9.31
N ASN A 199 -20.34 1.74 -10.10
CA ASN A 199 -21.62 1.21 -9.62
C ASN A 199 -21.43 0.24 -8.44
N VAL A 200 -20.44 -0.65 -8.51
CA VAL A 200 -20.15 -1.58 -7.41
C VAL A 200 -19.76 -0.83 -6.13
N ILE A 201 -18.98 0.25 -6.20
CA ILE A 201 -18.66 1.08 -5.02
C ILE A 201 -19.91 1.78 -4.49
N TYR A 202 -20.81 2.25 -5.35
CA TYR A 202 -22.07 2.83 -4.90
C TYR A 202 -22.95 1.80 -4.19
N ASP A 203 -23.10 0.59 -4.76
CA ASP A 203 -23.87 -0.50 -4.14
C ASP A 203 -23.26 -0.89 -2.77
N MET A 204 -21.93 -1.01 -2.70
CA MET A 204 -21.23 -1.25 -1.43
C MET A 204 -21.44 -0.10 -0.42
N SER A 205 -21.54 1.15 -0.90
CA SER A 205 -21.78 2.33 -0.06
C SER A 205 -23.21 2.40 0.46
N GLU A 206 -24.16 1.77 -0.20
CA GLU A 206 -25.55 1.65 0.25
C GLU A 206 -25.77 0.47 1.21
N ASP A 207 -24.92 -0.56 1.17
CA ASP A 207 -24.98 -1.71 2.06
C ASP A 207 -24.58 -1.32 3.50
N THR A 208 -25.50 -1.47 4.43
CA THR A 208 -25.31 -1.08 5.83
C THR A 208 -24.22 -1.84 6.54
N LYS A 209 -24.04 -3.13 6.21
CA LYS A 209 -22.99 -3.99 6.81
C LYS A 209 -21.62 -3.60 6.29
N ILE A 210 -21.49 -3.41 4.99
CA ILE A 210 -20.24 -3.00 4.36
C ILE A 210 -19.82 -1.62 4.86
N ARG A 211 -20.77 -0.68 4.96
CA ARG A 211 -20.49 0.65 5.54
C ARG A 211 -20.00 0.58 6.97
N GLU A 212 -20.60 -0.26 7.80
CA GLU A 212 -20.18 -0.41 9.18
C GLU A 212 -18.78 -1.02 9.27
N ILE A 213 -18.47 -2.03 8.45
CA ILE A 213 -17.12 -2.61 8.37
C ILE A 213 -16.10 -1.56 7.93
N ALA A 214 -16.40 -0.77 6.89
CA ALA A 214 -15.55 0.31 6.42
C ALA A 214 -15.29 1.35 7.51
N ARG A 215 -16.35 1.81 8.20
CA ARG A 215 -16.27 2.76 9.31
C ARG A 215 -15.39 2.26 10.46
N LEU A 216 -15.55 0.99 10.83
CA LEU A 216 -14.74 0.37 11.89
C LEU A 216 -13.27 0.25 11.47
N ARG A 217 -13.00 -0.05 10.20
CA ARG A 217 -11.64 -0.12 9.67
C ARG A 217 -10.98 1.26 9.64
N GLU A 218 -11.68 2.29 9.16
CA GLU A 218 -11.21 3.67 9.20
C GLU A 218 -10.87 4.13 10.62
N LYS A 219 -11.77 3.82 11.57
CA LYS A 219 -11.52 4.11 12.99
C LYS A 219 -10.26 3.41 13.50
N ALA A 220 -10.09 2.11 13.23
CA ALA A 220 -8.91 1.37 13.65
C ALA A 220 -7.62 1.98 13.07
N LEU A 221 -7.62 2.36 11.79
CA LEU A 221 -6.48 3.04 11.15
C LEU A 221 -6.17 4.39 11.80
N HIS A 222 -7.21 5.16 12.17
CA HIS A 222 -7.05 6.43 12.86
C HIS A 222 -6.49 6.25 14.27
N ASP A 223 -7.01 5.27 15.01
CA ASP A 223 -6.56 4.97 16.38
C ASP A 223 -5.09 4.51 16.40
N GLU A 224 -4.68 3.65 15.47
CA GLU A 224 -3.28 3.26 15.28
C GLU A 224 -2.39 4.46 14.96
N ALA A 225 -2.81 5.36 14.07
CA ALA A 225 -2.04 6.55 13.73
C ALA A 225 -1.85 7.47 14.93
N SER A 226 -2.90 7.61 15.74
CA SER A 226 -2.89 8.42 16.97
C SER A 226 -1.99 7.82 18.03
N ALA A 227 -2.05 6.50 18.25
CA ALA A 227 -1.18 5.79 19.16
C ALA A 227 0.30 5.93 18.79
N LEU A 228 0.64 5.75 17.50
CA LEU A 228 2.01 5.90 17.00
C LEU A 228 2.52 7.34 17.16
N LYS A 229 1.67 8.35 16.88
CA LYS A 229 2.00 9.77 17.06
C LYS A 229 2.30 10.06 18.53
N ASN A 230 1.49 9.56 19.45
CA ASN A 230 1.67 9.75 20.88
C ASN A 230 2.95 9.08 21.37
N ALA A 231 3.18 7.79 21.04
CA ALA A 231 4.41 7.08 21.40
C ALA A 231 5.68 7.78 20.89
N LYS A 232 5.62 8.33 19.65
CA LYS A 232 6.74 9.11 19.10
C LYS A 232 6.96 10.43 19.82
N ALA A 233 5.89 11.10 20.28
CA ALA A 233 5.98 12.33 21.05
C ALA A 233 6.56 12.05 22.44
N GLU A 234 6.10 11.00 23.11
CA GLU A 234 6.62 10.54 24.40
C GLU A 234 8.10 10.17 24.32
N GLY A 235 8.49 9.30 23.38
CA GLY A 235 9.89 8.92 23.20
C GLY A 235 10.82 10.10 22.85
N ARG A 236 10.32 11.13 22.14
CA ARG A 236 11.08 12.35 21.91
C ARG A 236 11.24 13.18 23.18
N ALA A 237 10.20 13.28 24.02
CA ALA A 237 10.25 14.00 25.29
C ALA A 237 11.19 13.31 26.27
N GLU A 238 11.11 11.98 26.38
CA GLU A 238 12.02 11.17 27.20
C GLU A 238 13.47 11.30 26.74
N GLY A 239 13.74 11.12 25.43
CA GLY A 239 15.10 11.25 24.88
C GLY A 239 15.68 12.65 25.05
N ARG A 240 14.83 13.72 25.01
CA ARG A 240 15.27 15.09 25.32
C ARG A 240 15.64 15.22 26.79
N ALA A 241 14.80 14.74 27.70
CA ALA A 241 15.05 14.79 29.14
C ALA A 241 16.30 14.00 29.53
N GLU A 242 16.50 12.80 28.98
CA GLU A 242 17.72 12.00 29.19
C GLU A 242 18.97 12.70 28.65
N GLY A 243 18.85 13.28 27.45
CA GLY A 243 19.94 14.05 26.84
C GLY A 243 20.35 15.27 27.73
N GLU A 244 19.38 16.05 28.19
CA GLU A 244 19.58 17.17 29.09
C GLU A 244 20.22 16.71 30.43
N ALA A 245 19.70 15.66 31.03
CA ALA A 245 20.26 15.09 32.27
C ALA A 245 21.72 14.63 32.09
N SER A 246 22.01 13.97 30.95
CA SER A 246 23.38 13.54 30.60
C SER A 246 24.34 14.73 30.44
N ILE A 247 23.91 15.80 29.77
CA ILE A 247 24.70 17.02 29.60
C ILE A 247 24.95 17.67 30.96
N ILE A 248 23.93 17.80 31.80
CA ILE A 248 24.07 18.37 33.18
C ILE A 248 25.06 17.53 33.99
N ALA A 249 24.96 16.20 33.93
CA ALA A 249 25.89 15.32 34.66
C ALA A 249 27.34 15.50 34.20
N LYS A 250 27.59 15.66 32.88
CA LYS A 250 28.93 15.94 32.34
C LYS A 250 29.42 17.30 32.78
N MET A 251 28.60 18.35 32.75
CA MET A 251 28.99 19.69 33.21
C MET A 251 29.37 19.69 34.69
N LYS A 252 28.61 18.98 35.53
CA LYS A 252 28.97 18.79 36.96
C LYS A 252 30.29 18.05 37.13
N ALA A 253 30.56 17.01 36.35
CA ALA A 253 31.81 16.25 36.37
C ALA A 253 33.03 17.11 35.93
N PHE A 254 32.82 18.10 35.08
CA PHE A 254 33.84 19.13 34.72
C PHE A 254 34.00 20.26 35.76
N GLY A 255 33.30 20.18 36.91
CA GLY A 255 33.45 21.13 38.01
C GLY A 255 32.62 22.41 37.85
N MET A 256 31.66 22.46 36.96
CA MET A 256 30.77 23.62 36.80
C MET A 256 29.79 23.71 37.95
N THR A 257 29.56 24.95 38.43
CA THR A 257 28.59 25.22 39.50
C THR A 257 27.14 25.13 38.93
N GLU A 258 26.17 24.88 39.82
CA GLU A 258 24.77 24.85 39.41
C GLU A 258 24.26 26.14 38.78
N GLU A 259 24.81 27.30 39.22
CA GLU A 259 24.47 28.59 38.65
C GLU A 259 24.99 28.75 37.20
N GLN A 260 26.22 28.27 36.94
CA GLN A 260 26.80 28.25 35.60
C GLN A 260 26.00 27.31 34.65
N ILE A 261 25.63 26.15 35.15
CA ILE A 261 24.81 25.16 34.39
C ILE A 261 23.44 25.75 34.06
N ARG A 262 22.76 26.38 35.02
CA ARG A 262 21.45 27.02 34.77
C ARG A 262 21.54 28.11 33.71
N ARG A 263 22.57 28.96 33.71
CA ARG A 263 22.76 30.00 32.69
C ARG A 263 22.87 29.39 31.29
N ILE A 264 23.64 28.33 31.13
CA ILE A 264 23.83 27.69 29.82
C ILE A 264 22.54 27.07 29.31
N ILE A 265 21.76 26.43 30.18
CA ILE A 265 20.49 25.76 29.79
C ILE A 265 19.37 26.78 29.52
N SER A 266 19.37 27.95 30.21
CA SER A 266 18.33 28.96 29.98
C SER A 266 18.52 29.78 28.70
N ASP A 267 19.73 29.78 28.13
CA ASP A 267 20.09 30.53 26.90
C ASP A 267 20.00 29.63 25.63
N THR A 268 19.51 28.36 25.75
CA THR A 268 19.31 27.40 24.66
C THR A 268 17.83 27.15 24.41
#